data_a70e1c02d5ba4ba140668825c5d43327
#
_entry.id   a70e1c02d5ba4ba140668825c5d43327
#
_cell.length_a   1.000
_cell.length_b   1.000
_cell.length_c   1.000
_cell.angle_alpha   90.00
_cell.angle_beta   90.00
_cell.angle_gamma   90.00
#
_symmetry.space_group_name_H-M   'P 1'
#
loop_
_entity.id
_entity.type
_entity.pdbx_description
1 polymer ?
#
loop_
_entity_poly.entity_id
_entity_poly.type
_entity_poly.pdbx_seq_one_letter_code
_entity_poly.pdbx_strand_id
1 'polypeptide(L)'
;MADSVDNWLTALEARHLADLTFSELSRSLRALSSTYVERRSTLSKGAALAGAGKRAAFALFYGPLHFLLINRIVQSLGRPFTEVETILDLGCGTGASGAGWATACTRPPRVLGVDKHPWAVAEARRTLSDLAVRGSARIEDLTRVPIVGAQPVDHPGSAGRSGHHRHGVLLAYAVNEIDDPQHREALRDRLLVHAAAGGQVLVVEPLAGFVAPWWAAWQRAFEAAGGRADEWRFEVPLPPIVEKLDRAAGLNHRELKARTLAS
;
A
#
# COMPACT_ATOMS: atom_id res chain seq x y z
N MET A 1 4.92 -8.19 -17.94
CA MET A 1 4.71 -7.20 -16.83
C MET A 1 4.21 -5.86 -17.35
N ALA A 2 4.82 -5.23 -18.36
CA ALA A 2 4.30 -4.00 -18.97
C ALA A 2 2.84 -4.19 -19.45
N ASP A 3 2.55 -5.22 -20.21
CA ASP A 3 1.20 -5.51 -20.74
C ASP A 3 0.12 -5.65 -19.65
N SER A 4 0.45 -6.23 -18.49
CA SER A 4 -0.50 -6.39 -17.39
C SER A 4 -0.82 -5.06 -16.67
N VAL A 5 0.16 -4.17 -16.57
CA VAL A 5 -0.04 -2.82 -16.00
C VAL A 5 -0.88 -1.96 -16.94
N ASP A 6 -0.60 -2.02 -18.24
CA ASP A 6 -1.38 -1.28 -19.25
C ASP A 6 -2.84 -1.79 -19.32
N ASN A 7 -3.05 -3.10 -19.23
CA ASN A 7 -4.38 -3.69 -19.14
C ASN A 7 -5.14 -3.25 -17.88
N TRP A 8 -4.47 -3.23 -16.73
CA TRP A 8 -5.03 -2.73 -15.47
C TRP A 8 -5.43 -1.25 -15.58
N LEU A 9 -4.56 -0.40 -16.12
CA LEU A 9 -4.85 1.03 -16.32
C LEU A 9 -6.05 1.22 -17.25
N THR A 10 -6.10 0.48 -18.35
CA THR A 10 -7.24 0.51 -19.28
C THR A 10 -8.54 0.09 -18.60
N ALA A 11 -8.48 -0.95 -17.76
CA ALA A 11 -9.64 -1.41 -17.01
C ALA A 11 -10.08 -0.39 -15.94
N LEU A 12 -9.13 0.30 -15.29
CA LEU A 12 -9.42 1.40 -14.35
C LEU A 12 -10.12 2.57 -15.08
N GLU A 13 -9.60 2.98 -16.25
CA GLU A 13 -10.22 4.04 -17.06
C GLU A 13 -11.64 3.67 -17.47
N ALA A 14 -11.84 2.47 -18.00
CA ALA A 14 -13.16 1.99 -18.40
C ALA A 14 -14.18 1.98 -17.24
N ARG A 15 -13.76 1.59 -16.03
CA ARG A 15 -14.64 1.55 -14.85
C ARG A 15 -14.96 2.93 -14.28
N HIS A 16 -13.97 3.78 -14.18
CA HIS A 16 -14.09 5.01 -13.41
C HIS A 16 -14.41 6.25 -14.24
N LEU A 17 -14.31 6.15 -15.57
CA LEU A 17 -14.73 7.20 -16.51
C LEU A 17 -16.03 6.86 -17.25
N ALA A 18 -16.68 5.73 -16.94
CA ALA A 18 -17.95 5.38 -17.58
C ALA A 18 -19.03 6.46 -17.38
N ASP A 19 -19.11 7.00 -16.16
CA ASP A 19 -20.14 7.96 -15.76
C ASP A 19 -19.56 9.32 -15.33
N LEU A 20 -18.26 9.56 -15.54
CA LEU A 20 -17.57 10.77 -15.11
C LEU A 20 -16.80 11.40 -16.28
N THR A 21 -16.95 12.68 -16.44
CA THR A 21 -16.11 13.44 -17.35
C THR A 21 -14.70 13.65 -16.77
N PHE A 22 -13.72 13.84 -17.63
CA PHE A 22 -12.35 14.16 -17.21
C PHE A 22 -12.27 15.43 -16.35
N SER A 23 -13.13 16.43 -16.62
CA SER A 23 -13.22 17.67 -15.82
C SER A 23 -13.71 17.42 -14.38
N GLU A 24 -14.72 16.56 -14.22
CA GLU A 24 -15.22 16.15 -12.89
C GLU A 24 -14.19 15.36 -12.11
N LEU A 25 -13.49 14.44 -12.80
CA LEU A 25 -12.41 13.69 -12.20
C LEU A 25 -11.26 14.60 -11.72
N SER A 26 -10.81 15.54 -12.57
CA SER A 26 -9.74 16.49 -12.22
C SER A 26 -10.12 17.41 -11.06
N ARG A 27 -11.39 17.84 -10.99
CA ARG A 27 -11.92 18.61 -9.86
C ARG A 27 -11.94 17.76 -8.58
N SER A 28 -12.34 16.51 -8.68
CA SER A 28 -12.37 15.57 -7.56
C SER A 28 -10.96 15.25 -7.07
N LEU A 29 -9.99 15.15 -7.97
CA LEU A 29 -8.58 14.95 -7.61
C LEU A 29 -8.02 16.15 -6.84
N ARG A 30 -8.29 17.39 -7.28
CA ARG A 30 -7.89 18.59 -6.53
C ARG A 30 -8.50 18.61 -5.12
N ALA A 31 -9.78 18.29 -4.99
CA ALA A 31 -10.46 18.22 -3.71
C ALA A 31 -9.90 17.11 -2.80
N LEU A 32 -9.50 15.99 -3.38
CA LEU A 32 -8.89 14.88 -2.65
C LEU A 32 -7.47 15.24 -2.19
N SER A 33 -6.66 15.85 -3.06
CA SER A 33 -5.31 16.31 -2.74
C SER A 33 -5.31 17.34 -1.60
N SER A 34 -6.20 18.34 -1.63
CA SER A 34 -6.33 19.30 -0.52
C SER A 34 -6.75 18.62 0.78
N THR A 35 -7.60 17.58 0.73
CA THR A 35 -7.99 16.81 1.90
C THR A 35 -6.79 16.09 2.53
N TYR A 36 -5.90 15.51 1.72
CA TYR A 36 -4.68 14.89 2.20
C TYR A 36 -3.66 15.87 2.78
N VAL A 37 -3.63 17.10 2.29
CA VAL A 37 -2.70 18.14 2.75
C VAL A 37 -3.26 18.91 3.96
N GLU A 38 -4.55 19.31 3.92
CA GLU A 38 -5.10 20.31 4.84
C GLU A 38 -6.01 19.71 5.93
N ARG A 39 -6.66 18.56 5.71
CA ARG A 39 -7.73 18.03 6.54
C ARG A 39 -7.54 16.58 6.96
N ARG A 40 -6.36 16.22 7.43
CA ARG A 40 -6.06 14.84 7.84
C ARG A 40 -6.92 14.30 8.97
N SER A 41 -7.35 15.14 9.90
CA SER A 41 -8.27 14.76 10.98
C SER A 41 -9.63 14.25 10.50
N THR A 42 -9.96 14.43 9.20
CA THR A 42 -11.21 13.94 8.61
C THR A 42 -11.00 12.66 7.79
N LEU A 43 -9.75 12.21 7.58
CA LEU A 43 -9.45 10.99 6.82
C LEU A 43 -9.96 9.73 7.54
N SER A 44 -9.84 9.67 8.86
CA SER A 44 -10.34 8.58 9.70
C SER A 44 -11.86 8.34 9.57
N LYS A 45 -12.60 9.34 9.10
CA LYS A 45 -14.05 9.26 8.88
C LYS A 45 -14.45 8.79 7.47
N GLY A 46 -13.54 8.26 6.67
CA GLY A 46 -13.82 7.81 5.30
C GLY A 46 -14.12 8.95 4.29
N ALA A 47 -13.85 10.20 4.65
CA ALA A 47 -14.12 11.36 3.81
C ALA A 47 -13.31 11.37 2.50
N ALA A 48 -12.15 10.70 2.46
CA ALA A 48 -11.33 10.57 1.28
C ALA A 48 -12.03 9.78 0.15
N LEU A 49 -12.88 8.82 0.49
CA LEU A 49 -13.59 7.96 -0.46
C LEU A 49 -15.09 8.30 -0.58
N ALA A 50 -15.50 9.47 -0.08
CA ALA A 50 -16.88 9.91 -0.18
C ALA A 50 -17.21 10.37 -1.62
N GLY A 51 -18.15 9.66 -2.25
CA GLY A 51 -18.65 9.96 -3.60
C GLY A 51 -17.83 9.37 -4.75
N ALA A 52 -18.47 9.21 -5.90
CA ALA A 52 -17.89 8.54 -7.07
C ALA A 52 -16.64 9.25 -7.60
N GLY A 53 -16.66 10.58 -7.67
CA GLY A 53 -15.53 11.35 -8.19
C GLY A 53 -14.25 11.19 -7.37
N LYS A 54 -14.32 11.19 -6.02
CA LYS A 54 -13.14 10.97 -5.17
C LYS A 54 -12.63 9.54 -5.26
N ARG A 55 -13.54 8.56 -5.37
CA ARG A 55 -13.18 7.15 -5.59
C ARG A 55 -12.46 6.96 -6.91
N ALA A 56 -12.97 7.55 -7.99
CA ALA A 56 -12.34 7.55 -9.29
C ALA A 56 -10.95 8.23 -9.26
N ALA A 57 -10.83 9.39 -8.61
CA ALA A 57 -9.57 10.08 -8.43
C ALA A 57 -8.56 9.24 -7.62
N PHE A 58 -9.02 8.56 -6.57
CA PHE A 58 -8.16 7.68 -5.78
C PHE A 58 -7.68 6.49 -6.61
N ALA A 59 -8.58 5.82 -7.35
CA ALA A 59 -8.22 4.65 -8.15
C ALA A 59 -7.34 4.99 -9.34
N LEU A 60 -7.65 6.05 -10.10
CA LEU A 60 -6.97 6.41 -11.35
C LEU A 60 -5.68 7.20 -11.16
N PHE A 61 -5.50 7.85 -10.02
CA PHE A 61 -4.32 8.67 -9.75
C PHE A 61 -3.44 8.08 -8.65
N TYR A 62 -3.94 7.99 -7.42
CA TYR A 62 -3.13 7.48 -6.30
C TYR A 62 -2.81 5.99 -6.42
N GLY A 63 -3.74 5.17 -6.91
CA GLY A 63 -3.50 3.75 -7.12
C GLY A 63 -2.24 3.48 -7.96
N PRO A 64 -2.14 3.98 -9.19
CA PRO A 64 -0.93 3.82 -10.01
C PRO A 64 0.33 4.41 -9.40
N LEU A 65 0.27 5.57 -8.73
CA LEU A 65 1.43 6.14 -8.04
C LEU A 65 1.91 5.24 -6.91
N HIS A 66 1.01 4.71 -6.09
CA HIS A 66 1.34 3.79 -5.01
C HIS A 66 1.93 2.48 -5.55
N PHE A 67 1.33 1.92 -6.61
CA PHE A 67 1.86 0.72 -7.27
C PHE A 67 3.32 0.93 -7.71
N LEU A 68 3.58 1.99 -8.48
CA LEU A 68 4.91 2.31 -9.00
C LEU A 68 5.93 2.52 -7.88
N LEU A 69 5.55 3.30 -6.86
CA LEU A 69 6.43 3.64 -5.75
C LEU A 69 6.80 2.41 -4.93
N ILE A 70 5.81 1.60 -4.52
CA ILE A 70 6.06 0.38 -3.75
C ILE A 70 6.89 -0.62 -4.54
N ASN A 71 6.61 -0.79 -5.84
CA ASN A 71 7.40 -1.66 -6.71
C ASN A 71 8.87 -1.23 -6.73
N ARG A 72 9.17 0.07 -6.87
CA ARG A 72 10.53 0.60 -6.86
C ARG A 72 11.22 0.45 -5.51
N ILE A 73 10.51 0.73 -4.41
CA ILE A 73 11.05 0.56 -3.05
C ILE A 73 11.46 -0.90 -2.83
N VAL A 74 10.59 -1.86 -3.12
CA VAL A 74 10.85 -3.28 -2.92
C VAL A 74 12.03 -3.76 -3.77
N GLN A 75 12.12 -3.33 -5.03
CA GLN A 75 13.28 -3.62 -5.89
C GLN A 75 14.57 -3.06 -5.29
N SER A 76 14.53 -1.85 -4.73
CA SER A 76 15.69 -1.19 -4.11
C SER A 76 16.10 -1.82 -2.79
N LEU A 77 15.13 -2.30 -1.98
CA LEU A 77 15.40 -3.06 -0.77
C LEU A 77 16.03 -4.43 -1.09
N GLY A 78 15.66 -5.02 -2.24
CA GLY A 78 16.19 -6.29 -2.69
C GLY A 78 15.75 -7.46 -1.81
N ARG A 79 16.65 -8.46 -1.65
CA ARG A 79 16.41 -9.59 -0.75
C ARG A 79 16.52 -9.12 0.70
N PRO A 80 15.64 -9.60 1.63
CA PRO A 80 14.64 -10.68 1.44
C PRO A 80 13.26 -10.21 0.92
N PHE A 81 13.01 -8.91 0.74
CA PHE A 81 11.71 -8.36 0.35
C PHE A 81 11.18 -8.90 -1.00
N THR A 82 12.09 -9.20 -1.95
CA THR A 82 11.72 -9.77 -3.26
C THR A 82 11.46 -11.27 -3.24
N GLU A 83 11.51 -11.92 -2.07
CA GLU A 83 11.39 -13.38 -1.93
C GLU A 83 10.28 -13.82 -0.97
N VAL A 84 9.38 -12.90 -0.59
CA VAL A 84 8.22 -13.24 0.25
C VAL A 84 7.25 -14.17 -0.51
N GLU A 85 6.57 -15.04 0.20
CA GLU A 85 5.56 -15.98 -0.36
C GLU A 85 4.14 -15.46 -0.20
N THR A 86 3.90 -14.66 0.84
CA THR A 86 2.63 -13.99 1.09
C THR A 86 2.87 -12.57 1.55
N ILE A 87 1.92 -11.68 1.20
CA ILE A 87 1.89 -10.29 1.66
C ILE A 87 0.54 -10.06 2.34
N LEU A 88 0.60 -9.61 3.59
CA LEU A 88 -0.55 -9.07 4.30
C LEU A 88 -0.53 -7.55 4.14
N ASP A 89 -1.47 -7.00 3.35
CA ASP A 89 -1.59 -5.56 3.05
C ASP A 89 -2.63 -4.93 3.97
N LEU A 90 -2.15 -4.27 5.03
CA LEU A 90 -2.95 -3.68 6.10
C LEU A 90 -3.37 -2.24 5.74
N GLY A 91 -4.65 -2.01 5.55
CA GLY A 91 -5.18 -0.77 4.98
C GLY A 91 -4.95 -0.73 3.47
N CYS A 92 -5.29 -1.81 2.78
CA CYS A 92 -4.90 -2.05 1.38
C CYS A 92 -5.49 -1.05 0.37
N GLY A 93 -6.48 -0.23 0.75
CA GLY A 93 -7.14 0.69 -0.16
C GLY A 93 -7.60 -0.02 -1.44
N THR A 94 -7.15 0.43 -2.59
CA THR A 94 -7.44 -0.21 -3.89
C THR A 94 -6.55 -1.42 -4.21
N GLY A 95 -5.72 -1.90 -3.29
CA GLY A 95 -4.84 -3.05 -3.47
C GLY A 95 -3.60 -2.78 -4.32
N ALA A 96 -3.41 -1.55 -4.77
CA ALA A 96 -2.31 -1.18 -5.66
C ALA A 96 -0.93 -1.33 -5.02
N SER A 97 -0.80 -1.01 -3.72
CA SER A 97 0.45 -1.13 -2.96
C SER A 97 0.88 -2.58 -2.82
N GLY A 98 -0.02 -3.46 -2.37
CA GLY A 98 0.24 -4.89 -2.27
C GLY A 98 0.57 -5.54 -3.61
N ALA A 99 -0.13 -5.14 -4.69
CA ALA A 99 0.17 -5.57 -6.05
C ALA A 99 1.54 -5.07 -6.52
N GLY A 100 1.92 -3.84 -6.19
CA GLY A 100 3.24 -3.27 -6.48
C GLY A 100 4.36 -4.07 -5.84
N TRP A 101 4.19 -4.48 -4.57
CA TRP A 101 5.14 -5.39 -3.92
C TRP A 101 5.16 -6.75 -4.61
N ALA A 102 4.00 -7.36 -4.83
CA ALA A 102 3.93 -8.68 -5.43
C ALA A 102 4.60 -8.77 -6.81
N THR A 103 4.44 -7.74 -7.64
CA THR A 103 5.05 -7.68 -8.97
C THR A 103 6.55 -7.37 -8.95
N ALA A 104 7.09 -6.86 -7.84
CA ALA A 104 8.53 -6.68 -7.64
C ALA A 104 9.24 -7.97 -7.24
N CYS A 105 8.50 -9.00 -6.81
CA CYS A 105 9.06 -10.26 -6.36
C CYS A 105 9.48 -11.15 -7.54
N THR A 106 10.54 -11.94 -7.33
CA THR A 106 11.02 -12.94 -8.31
C THR A 106 9.94 -13.99 -8.62
N ARG A 107 9.18 -14.38 -7.61
CA ARG A 107 7.98 -15.23 -7.71
C ARG A 107 6.82 -14.47 -7.09
N PRO A 108 5.76 -14.14 -7.85
CA PRO A 108 4.65 -13.37 -7.32
C PRO A 108 4.02 -14.06 -6.10
N PRO A 109 4.07 -13.43 -4.92
CA PRO A 109 3.45 -13.94 -3.70
C PRO A 109 1.92 -13.86 -3.78
N ARG A 110 1.24 -14.50 -2.82
CA ARG A 110 -0.18 -14.27 -2.59
C ARG A 110 -0.38 -12.99 -1.78
N VAL A 111 -1.29 -12.10 -2.21
CA VAL A 111 -1.67 -10.89 -1.48
C VAL A 111 -2.97 -11.10 -0.72
N LEU A 112 -2.97 -10.76 0.57
CA LEU A 112 -4.14 -10.74 1.45
C LEU A 112 -4.37 -9.30 1.92
N GLY A 113 -5.28 -8.60 1.25
CA GLY A 113 -5.62 -7.21 1.59
C GLY A 113 -6.69 -7.13 2.66
N VAL A 114 -6.58 -6.16 3.56
CA VAL A 114 -7.66 -5.79 4.49
C VAL A 114 -7.86 -4.29 4.49
N ASP A 115 -9.12 -3.86 4.47
CA ASP A 115 -9.51 -2.46 4.59
C ASP A 115 -10.92 -2.38 5.21
N LYS A 116 -11.20 -1.33 5.95
CA LYS A 116 -12.53 -1.12 6.53
C LYS A 116 -13.58 -0.61 5.54
N HIS A 117 -13.14 -0.05 4.41
CA HIS A 117 -14.03 0.57 3.44
C HIS A 117 -14.49 -0.43 2.37
N PRO A 118 -15.80 -0.77 2.25
CA PRO A 118 -16.30 -1.81 1.34
C PRO A 118 -15.96 -1.57 -0.13
N TRP A 119 -16.01 -0.31 -0.60
CA TRP A 119 -15.64 0.03 -1.96
C TRP A 119 -14.15 -0.23 -2.22
N ALA A 120 -13.27 0.14 -1.28
CA ALA A 120 -11.83 -0.09 -1.40
C ALA A 120 -11.52 -1.59 -1.53
N VAL A 121 -12.13 -2.42 -0.69
CA VAL A 121 -12.01 -3.88 -0.75
C VAL A 121 -12.50 -4.44 -2.10
N ALA A 122 -13.62 -3.94 -2.62
CA ALA A 122 -14.12 -4.36 -3.93
C ALA A 122 -13.16 -3.97 -5.05
N GLU A 123 -12.59 -2.77 -5.01
CA GLU A 123 -11.61 -2.30 -6.00
C GLU A 123 -10.29 -3.05 -5.86
N ALA A 124 -9.81 -3.35 -4.64
CA ALA A 124 -8.63 -4.15 -4.40
C ALA A 124 -8.71 -5.55 -5.06
N ARG A 125 -9.87 -6.20 -4.95
CA ARG A 125 -10.10 -7.50 -5.61
C ARG A 125 -9.98 -7.39 -7.13
N ARG A 126 -10.49 -6.32 -7.73
CA ARG A 126 -10.38 -6.04 -9.17
C ARG A 126 -8.94 -5.75 -9.57
N THR A 127 -8.25 -4.90 -8.83
CA THR A 127 -6.83 -4.58 -9.05
C THR A 127 -5.97 -5.83 -9.06
N LEU A 128 -6.13 -6.72 -8.06
CA LEU A 128 -5.41 -7.99 -8.01
C LEU A 128 -5.73 -8.89 -9.22
N SER A 129 -7.00 -8.94 -9.63
CA SER A 129 -7.44 -9.71 -10.81
C SER A 129 -6.87 -9.14 -12.10
N ASP A 130 -6.99 -7.82 -12.32
CA ASP A 130 -6.53 -7.14 -13.54
C ASP A 130 -5.00 -7.25 -13.73
N LEU A 131 -4.25 -7.24 -12.62
CA LEU A 131 -2.79 -7.42 -12.60
C LEU A 131 -2.35 -8.89 -12.58
N ALA A 132 -3.29 -9.84 -12.62
CA ALA A 132 -3.03 -11.29 -12.51
C ALA A 132 -2.24 -11.67 -11.22
N VAL A 133 -2.41 -10.90 -10.14
CA VAL A 133 -1.81 -11.18 -8.83
C VAL A 133 -2.75 -12.09 -8.04
N ARG A 134 -2.23 -13.24 -7.60
CA ARG A 134 -3.00 -14.15 -6.74
C ARG A 134 -3.29 -13.48 -5.40
N GLY A 135 -4.55 -13.40 -5.01
CA GLY A 135 -4.88 -12.77 -3.73
C GLY A 135 -6.37 -12.63 -3.48
N SER A 136 -6.66 -11.99 -2.37
CA SER A 136 -8.02 -11.64 -1.96
C SER A 136 -7.97 -10.40 -1.09
N ALA A 137 -9.11 -9.73 -0.94
CA ALA A 137 -9.27 -8.64 0.02
C ALA A 137 -10.56 -8.82 0.81
N ARG A 138 -10.57 -8.40 2.09
CA ARG A 138 -11.73 -8.50 2.97
C ARG A 138 -11.92 -7.24 3.79
N ILE A 139 -13.17 -7.03 4.22
CA ILE A 139 -13.51 -5.90 5.10
C ILE A 139 -13.10 -6.29 6.51
N GLU A 140 -12.12 -5.57 7.05
CA GLU A 140 -11.63 -5.78 8.41
C GLU A 140 -10.87 -4.55 8.90
N ASP A 141 -10.85 -4.35 10.23
CA ASP A 141 -10.04 -3.31 10.87
C ASP A 141 -8.59 -3.80 10.97
N LEU A 142 -7.66 -3.08 10.35
CA LEU A 142 -6.24 -3.43 10.31
C LEU A 142 -5.61 -3.58 11.72
N THR A 143 -6.16 -2.89 12.74
CA THR A 143 -5.65 -2.98 14.11
C THR A 143 -6.00 -4.32 14.79
N ARG A 144 -6.98 -5.06 14.26
CA ARG A 144 -7.49 -6.32 14.81
C ARG A 144 -7.01 -7.55 14.05
N VAL A 145 -6.45 -7.37 12.85
CA VAL A 145 -5.95 -8.49 12.02
C VAL A 145 -4.81 -9.21 12.73
N PRO A 146 -4.85 -10.53 12.90
CA PRO A 146 -3.72 -11.29 13.40
C PRO A 146 -2.54 -11.16 12.43
N ILE A 147 -1.40 -10.68 12.94
CA ILE A 147 -0.13 -10.73 12.23
C ILE A 147 0.52 -12.04 12.70
N VAL A 148 0.43 -13.05 11.86
CA VAL A 148 0.97 -14.38 12.20
C VAL A 148 2.49 -14.27 12.16
N GLY A 149 3.13 -14.46 13.29
CA GLY A 149 4.56 -14.74 13.35
C GLY A 149 4.81 -16.06 12.61
N ALA A 150 6.01 -16.28 12.11
CA ALA A 150 6.40 -17.52 11.44
C ALA A 150 6.22 -18.73 12.37
N GLN A 151 5.00 -19.20 12.53
CA GLN A 151 4.72 -20.50 13.13
C GLN A 151 4.98 -21.55 12.04
N PRO A 152 5.79 -22.55 12.30
CA PRO A 152 5.85 -23.72 11.44
C PRO A 152 4.44 -24.32 11.39
N VAL A 153 3.81 -24.34 10.22
CA VAL A 153 2.61 -25.16 10.05
C VAL A 153 3.13 -26.58 9.91
N ASP A 154 3.11 -27.33 11.02
CA ASP A 154 3.35 -28.76 11.01
C ASP A 154 2.24 -29.44 10.18
N HIS A 155 2.45 -29.56 8.89
CA HIS A 155 1.74 -30.54 8.11
C HIS A 155 2.40 -31.91 8.37
N PRO A 156 1.65 -32.91 8.92
CA PRO A 156 2.18 -34.26 9.03
C PRO A 156 2.51 -34.79 7.63
N GLY A 157 3.80 -34.86 7.30
CA GLY A 157 4.31 -35.32 6.00
C GLY A 157 5.44 -34.50 5.38
N SER A 158 5.81 -33.32 5.91
CA SER A 158 6.94 -32.52 5.40
C SER A 158 8.21 -32.66 6.25
N ALA A 159 8.62 -33.88 6.53
CA ALA A 159 9.93 -34.15 7.10
C ALA A 159 11.02 -33.78 6.06
N GLY A 160 11.68 -32.61 6.21
CA GLY A 160 12.89 -32.32 5.45
C GLY A 160 13.07 -30.93 4.87
N ARG A 161 12.12 -29.98 5.03
CA ARG A 161 12.34 -28.57 4.66
C ARG A 161 11.95 -27.65 5.81
N SER A 162 12.91 -27.22 6.59
CA SER A 162 12.81 -26.04 7.46
C SER A 162 12.67 -24.79 6.57
N GLY A 163 11.57 -24.71 5.83
CA GLY A 163 11.21 -23.53 5.06
C GLY A 163 10.63 -22.50 6.01
N HIS A 164 11.40 -21.51 6.40
CA HIS A 164 10.88 -20.30 6.98
C HIS A 164 9.97 -19.68 5.93
N HIS A 165 8.64 -19.83 6.10
CA HIS A 165 7.68 -19.18 5.21
C HIS A 165 7.89 -17.67 5.33
N ARG A 166 8.34 -17.04 4.25
CA ARG A 166 8.67 -15.62 4.22
C ARG A 166 7.37 -14.83 4.03
N HIS A 167 6.83 -14.36 5.15
CA HIS A 167 5.63 -13.52 5.14
C HIS A 167 6.03 -12.05 5.17
N GLY A 168 5.44 -11.24 4.26
CA GLY A 168 5.55 -9.80 4.26
C GLY A 168 4.31 -9.15 4.87
N VAL A 169 4.49 -8.08 5.62
CA VAL A 169 3.43 -7.21 6.10
C VAL A 169 3.66 -5.80 5.56
N LEU A 170 2.69 -5.27 4.84
CA LEU A 170 2.69 -3.94 4.26
C LEU A 170 1.72 -3.02 4.97
N LEU A 171 2.16 -1.81 5.31
CA LEU A 171 1.33 -0.68 5.67
C LEU A 171 1.74 0.52 4.80
N ALA A 172 0.97 0.81 3.77
CA ALA A 172 1.24 1.94 2.89
C ALA A 172 0.19 3.04 3.11
N TYR A 173 0.61 4.16 3.71
CA TYR A 173 -0.23 5.33 4.00
C TYR A 173 -1.41 5.08 4.96
N ALA A 174 -1.37 3.98 5.71
CA ALA A 174 -2.48 3.50 6.53
C ALA A 174 -2.35 3.83 8.02
N VAL A 175 -1.13 4.02 8.54
CA VAL A 175 -0.90 4.24 9.99
C VAL A 175 -1.53 5.54 10.48
N ASN A 176 -1.55 6.57 9.63
CA ASN A 176 -2.20 7.85 9.96
C ASN A 176 -3.73 7.77 10.10
N GLU A 177 -4.35 6.69 9.64
CA GLU A 177 -5.79 6.46 9.78
C GLU A 177 -6.18 5.84 11.12
N ILE A 178 -5.19 5.46 11.95
CA ILE A 178 -5.40 4.92 13.29
C ILE A 178 -5.48 6.11 14.27
N ASP A 179 -6.70 6.48 14.68
CA ASP A 179 -6.93 7.61 15.57
C ASP A 179 -6.37 7.37 16.97
N ASP A 180 -6.56 6.17 17.52
CA ASP A 180 -6.12 5.82 18.87
C ASP A 180 -4.60 5.54 18.92
N PRO A 181 -3.84 6.36 19.66
CA PRO A 181 -2.40 6.14 19.83
C PRO A 181 -2.07 4.77 20.44
N GLN A 182 -2.90 4.24 21.35
CA GLN A 182 -2.65 2.94 21.97
C GLN A 182 -2.77 1.81 20.94
N HIS A 183 -3.79 1.84 20.09
CA HIS A 183 -3.95 0.87 19.01
C HIS A 183 -2.80 0.96 18.00
N ARG A 184 -2.31 2.17 17.73
CA ARG A 184 -1.16 2.39 16.83
C ARG A 184 0.12 1.80 17.40
N GLU A 185 0.41 2.04 18.67
CA GLU A 185 1.59 1.48 19.35
C GLU A 185 1.49 -0.07 19.47
N ALA A 186 0.34 -0.60 19.81
CA ALA A 186 0.11 -2.05 19.84
C ALA A 186 0.33 -2.70 18.46
N LEU A 187 -0.05 -2.00 17.38
CA LEU A 187 0.23 -2.47 16.02
C LEU A 187 1.74 -2.49 15.75
N ARG A 188 2.47 -1.42 16.09
CA ARG A 188 3.94 -1.39 15.97
C ARG A 188 4.57 -2.60 16.66
N ASP A 189 4.21 -2.86 17.92
CA ASP A 189 4.80 -3.94 18.69
C ASP A 189 4.57 -5.31 18.06
N ARG A 190 3.37 -5.52 17.48
CA ARG A 190 3.06 -6.74 16.73
C ARG A 190 3.87 -6.87 15.44
N LEU A 191 4.14 -5.75 14.75
CA LEU A 191 5.01 -5.72 13.57
C LEU A 191 6.45 -6.09 13.93
N LEU A 192 6.96 -5.56 15.05
CA LEU A 192 8.30 -5.88 15.54
C LEU A 192 8.42 -7.35 15.97
N VAL A 193 7.39 -7.90 16.61
CA VAL A 193 7.34 -9.35 16.92
C VAL A 193 7.37 -10.18 15.63
N HIS A 194 6.63 -9.79 14.59
CA HIS A 194 6.65 -10.47 13.30
C HIS A 194 8.04 -10.40 12.64
N ALA A 195 8.68 -9.25 12.69
CA ALA A 195 10.04 -9.06 12.17
C ALA A 195 11.06 -9.92 12.93
N ALA A 196 10.99 -9.95 14.27
CA ALA A 196 11.85 -10.78 15.10
C ALA A 196 11.69 -12.29 14.84
N ALA A 197 10.52 -12.72 14.35
CA ALA A 197 10.25 -14.07 13.89
C ALA A 197 10.73 -14.35 12.45
N GLY A 198 11.41 -13.42 11.79
CA GLY A 198 11.96 -13.55 10.43
C GLY A 198 10.99 -13.12 9.31
N GLY A 199 9.83 -12.55 9.65
CA GLY A 199 8.93 -11.92 8.68
C GLY A 199 9.47 -10.59 8.17
N GLN A 200 9.00 -10.15 7.00
CA GLN A 200 9.37 -8.84 6.45
C GLN A 200 8.29 -7.81 6.75
N VAL A 201 8.68 -6.64 7.21
CA VAL A 201 7.77 -5.51 7.46
C VAL A 201 8.17 -4.34 6.60
N LEU A 202 7.19 -3.74 5.93
CA LEU A 202 7.38 -2.51 5.15
C LEU A 202 6.28 -1.51 5.51
N VAL A 203 6.65 -0.44 6.20
CA VAL A 203 5.78 0.71 6.47
C VAL A 203 6.19 1.84 5.55
N VAL A 204 5.23 2.45 4.85
CA VAL A 204 5.48 3.51 3.86
C VAL A 204 4.61 4.71 4.16
N GLU A 205 5.24 5.88 4.24
CA GLU A 205 4.56 7.16 4.49
C GLU A 205 5.15 8.29 3.62
N PRO A 206 4.42 9.40 3.43
CA PRO A 206 4.96 10.56 2.73
C PRO A 206 6.18 11.14 3.44
N LEU A 207 7.09 11.77 2.69
CA LEU A 207 8.27 12.46 3.27
C LEU A 207 7.90 13.64 4.19
N ALA A 208 6.72 14.25 4.02
CA ALA A 208 6.29 15.41 4.79
C ALA A 208 6.19 15.06 6.28
N GLY A 209 7.16 15.48 7.08
CA GLY A 209 7.34 15.09 8.49
C GLY A 209 6.19 15.49 9.43
N PHE A 210 5.53 16.65 9.18
CA PHE A 210 4.38 17.11 9.96
C PHE A 210 3.14 16.20 9.87
N VAL A 211 3.19 15.26 8.98
CA VAL A 211 2.12 14.37 8.56
C VAL A 211 1.97 13.17 9.48
N ALA A 212 3.02 12.74 10.12
CA ALA A 212 3.06 11.55 10.97
C ALA A 212 3.85 11.83 12.25
N PRO A 213 3.22 12.42 13.29
CA PRO A 213 3.90 12.76 14.54
C PRO A 213 4.45 11.52 15.29
N TRP A 214 3.89 10.34 15.01
CA TRP A 214 4.31 9.05 15.56
C TRP A 214 5.61 8.52 14.94
N TRP A 215 6.02 9.05 13.77
CA TRP A 215 7.10 8.48 12.96
C TRP A 215 8.42 8.33 13.72
N ALA A 216 8.89 9.39 14.40
CA ALA A 216 10.18 9.36 15.08
C ALA A 216 10.26 8.29 16.19
N ALA A 217 9.12 8.01 16.85
CA ALA A 217 9.06 6.95 17.87
C ALA A 217 9.13 5.56 17.22
N TRP A 218 8.40 5.36 16.13
CA TRP A 218 8.43 4.10 15.38
C TRP A 218 9.80 3.86 14.74
N GLN A 219 10.42 4.88 14.16
CA GLN A 219 11.77 4.78 13.60
C GLN A 219 12.77 4.27 14.62
N ARG A 220 12.84 4.89 15.81
CA ARG A 220 13.72 4.43 16.89
C ARG A 220 13.44 2.98 17.28
N ALA A 221 12.17 2.58 17.34
CA ALA A 221 11.81 1.22 17.71
C ALA A 221 12.23 0.20 16.62
N PHE A 222 12.04 0.51 15.34
CA PHE A 222 12.50 -0.34 14.24
C PHE A 222 14.03 -0.45 14.21
N GLU A 223 14.75 0.67 14.31
CA GLU A 223 16.21 0.69 14.33
C GLU A 223 16.78 -0.08 15.53
N ALA A 224 16.18 0.06 16.72
CA ALA A 224 16.56 -0.71 17.92
C ALA A 224 16.31 -2.22 17.75
N ALA A 225 15.36 -2.63 16.93
CA ALA A 225 15.08 -4.02 16.59
C ALA A 225 15.90 -4.55 15.39
N GLY A 226 16.88 -3.80 14.89
CA GLY A 226 17.73 -4.19 13.76
C GLY A 226 17.12 -3.88 12.39
N GLY A 227 16.01 -3.17 12.33
CA GLY A 227 15.44 -2.65 11.10
C GLY A 227 16.13 -1.36 10.62
N ARG A 228 15.54 -0.74 9.58
CA ARG A 228 16.09 0.48 8.96
C ARG A 228 14.99 1.48 8.64
N ALA A 229 15.38 2.75 8.52
CA ALA A 229 14.56 3.83 8.01
C ALA A 229 15.24 4.45 6.79
N ASP A 230 14.48 4.65 5.71
CA ASP A 230 14.99 5.20 4.47
C ASP A 230 14.08 6.30 3.93
N GLU A 231 14.67 7.21 3.16
CA GLU A 231 13.96 8.17 2.31
C GLU A 231 14.23 7.83 0.84
N TRP A 232 13.17 7.82 0.05
CA TRP A 232 13.19 7.46 -1.36
C TRP A 232 12.78 8.62 -2.24
N ARG A 233 13.44 8.74 -3.38
CA ARG A 233 13.13 9.67 -4.46
C ARG A 233 13.39 8.96 -5.77
N PHE A 234 12.34 8.73 -6.55
CA PHE A 234 12.43 8.03 -7.83
C PHE A 234 11.86 8.89 -8.95
N GLU A 235 12.67 9.14 -9.96
CA GLU A 235 12.17 9.60 -11.26
C GLU A 235 11.57 8.40 -11.99
N VAL A 236 10.25 8.42 -12.18
CA VAL A 236 9.51 7.35 -12.84
C VAL A 236 8.61 7.97 -13.90
N PRO A 237 8.64 7.48 -15.15
CA PRO A 237 7.68 7.92 -16.14
C PRO A 237 6.26 7.54 -15.67
N LEU A 238 5.39 8.54 -15.61
CA LEU A 238 4.01 8.34 -15.21
C LEU A 238 3.21 7.75 -16.39
N PRO A 239 2.26 6.85 -16.12
CA PRO A 239 1.30 6.42 -17.14
C PRO A 239 0.55 7.61 -17.73
N PRO A 240 0.17 7.59 -19.03
CA PRO A 240 -0.40 8.75 -19.73
C PRO A 240 -1.61 9.37 -19.03
N ILE A 241 -2.51 8.55 -18.49
CA ILE A 241 -3.70 9.04 -17.76
C ILE A 241 -3.31 9.73 -16.46
N VAL A 242 -2.33 9.19 -15.72
CA VAL A 242 -1.84 9.76 -14.47
C VAL A 242 -1.16 11.10 -14.74
N GLU A 243 -0.29 11.16 -15.75
CA GLU A 243 0.39 12.41 -16.16
C GLU A 243 -0.61 13.48 -16.59
N LYS A 244 -1.65 13.10 -17.35
CA LYS A 244 -2.72 14.02 -17.76
C LYS A 244 -3.51 14.56 -16.57
N LEU A 245 -3.80 13.70 -15.59
CA LEU A 245 -4.50 14.08 -14.35
C LEU A 245 -3.62 14.96 -13.47
N ASP A 246 -2.33 14.66 -13.36
CA ASP A 246 -1.34 15.42 -12.61
C ASP A 246 -1.30 16.87 -13.09
N ARG A 247 -1.13 17.07 -14.39
CA ARG A 247 -1.15 18.40 -15.03
C ARG A 247 -2.49 19.11 -14.84
N ALA A 248 -3.62 18.43 -15.06
CA ALA A 248 -4.95 19.02 -14.96
C ALA A 248 -5.32 19.40 -13.52
N ALA A 249 -4.77 18.72 -12.53
CA ALA A 249 -4.95 19.06 -11.11
C ALA A 249 -4.00 20.14 -10.61
N GLY A 250 -3.04 20.58 -11.42
CA GLY A 250 -2.00 21.53 -11.02
C GLY A 250 -0.96 20.91 -10.09
N LEU A 251 -0.82 19.60 -10.13
CA LEU A 251 0.19 18.84 -9.38
C LEU A 251 1.47 18.70 -10.23
N ASN A 252 2.56 18.30 -9.61
CA ASN A 252 3.84 18.12 -10.28
C ASN A 252 4.62 16.95 -9.66
N HIS A 253 4.23 15.74 -10.03
CA HIS A 253 4.90 14.51 -9.59
C HIS A 253 6.06 14.15 -10.52
N ARG A 254 7.10 14.99 -10.59
CA ARG A 254 8.34 14.66 -11.32
C ARG A 254 9.11 13.54 -10.66
N GLU A 255 8.97 13.42 -9.34
CA GLU A 255 9.57 12.38 -8.52
C GLU A 255 8.50 11.76 -7.61
N LEU A 256 8.52 10.44 -7.51
CA LEU A 256 7.78 9.72 -6.47
C LEU A 256 8.62 9.69 -5.20
N LYS A 257 8.03 10.13 -4.08
CA LYS A 257 8.75 10.31 -2.80
C LYS A 257 8.05 9.56 -1.68
N ALA A 258 8.83 8.88 -0.85
CA ALA A 258 8.36 8.27 0.37
C ALA A 258 9.48 8.16 1.39
N ARG A 259 9.10 7.87 2.63
CA ARG A 259 9.95 7.31 3.67
C ARG A 259 9.43 5.95 4.10
N THR A 260 10.33 5.09 4.52
CA THR A 260 9.99 3.72 4.93
C THR A 260 10.61 3.36 6.26
N LEU A 261 9.92 2.47 6.99
CA LEU A 261 10.50 1.62 8.00
C LEU A 261 10.46 0.20 7.46
N ALA A 262 11.58 -0.50 7.52
CA ALA A 262 11.73 -1.84 6.97
C ALA A 262 12.51 -2.74 7.92
N SER A 263 12.14 -4.02 7.99
CA SER A 263 12.83 -5.04 8.80
C SER A 263 12.61 -6.43 8.21
#